data_042d0aed445f93e3656b0d86e0e38d8c
#
_entry.id   042d0aed445f93e3656b0d86e0e38d8c
#
_cell.length_a   1.000
_cell.length_b   1.000
_cell.length_c   1.000
_cell.angle_alpha   90.00
_cell.angle_beta   90.00
_cell.angle_gamma   90.00
#
_symmetry.space_group_name_H-M   'P 1'
#
loop_
_entity.id
_entity.type
_entity.pdbx_description
1 polymer ?
#
loop_
_entity_poly.entity_id
_entity_poly.type
_entity_poly.pdbx_seq_one_letter_code
_entity_poly.pdbx_strand_id
1 'polypeptide(L)'
;MDDIIYDHYIAIDWAKKNMAIARMTKKSNRITVIDVDSDVTELQIYLKNLKGSKVLVLEETTVAQWLYTELKDHVERIIICDPHRNRLLSEGPKTDKIDACKLVQLLRAGLLKEVYHSADEFLYIRRLVSGYEDLIKAGVRLKNQRSALLRSCGKNGNEKGEVELICESDRYVLSCLNRQISAYENEKKGYLKEFRKLSRKHPQIRHQRSLPGIELKNAVKIVARVVSPHRFPDKGHYLSYAGLIKLERISGGRSYGKKEPRYSRQLKSVYKTGVVAAIGGDNPINDYYEYLIREKGYAQHNARNAAARRLAILSLGVFKSGKTFKPSDRRDKKLRKKTKNQACRRCA
;
A
#
# COMPACT_ATOMS: atom_id res chain seq x y z
N MET A 1 16.50 19.20 -6.66
CA MET A 1 15.19 19.47 -7.30
C MET A 1 15.34 20.81 -7.93
N ASP A 2 15.22 20.90 -9.25
CA ASP A 2 15.25 22.18 -9.93
C ASP A 2 14.14 23.04 -9.37
N ASP A 3 14.49 24.26 -8.89
CA ASP A 3 13.53 25.22 -8.32
C ASP A 3 12.69 25.81 -9.46
N ILE A 4 11.72 25.02 -9.92
CA ILE A 4 10.75 25.50 -10.92
C ILE A 4 9.87 26.55 -10.24
N ILE A 5 10.01 27.78 -10.68
CA ILE A 5 9.19 28.90 -10.19
C ILE A 5 7.92 28.97 -11.03
N TYR A 6 6.76 28.83 -10.38
CA TYR A 6 5.44 28.92 -11.02
C TYR A 6 4.89 30.34 -10.91
N ASP A 7 4.08 30.76 -11.90
CA ASP A 7 3.41 32.05 -11.84
C ASP A 7 2.34 32.09 -10.73
N HIS A 8 1.67 30.94 -10.50
CA HIS A 8 0.64 30.77 -9.49
C HIS A 8 0.89 29.54 -8.62
N TYR A 9 0.81 29.72 -7.32
CA TYR A 9 0.77 28.70 -6.29
C TYR A 9 -0.66 28.66 -5.75
N ILE A 10 -1.31 27.52 -5.80
CA ILE A 10 -2.73 27.36 -5.49
C ILE A 10 -2.89 26.22 -4.48
N ALA A 11 -3.64 26.45 -3.41
CA ALA A 11 -4.02 25.43 -2.46
C ALA A 11 -5.55 25.34 -2.41
N ILE A 12 -6.05 24.12 -2.37
CA ILE A 12 -7.49 23.84 -2.27
C ILE A 12 -7.72 22.97 -1.05
N ASP A 13 -8.58 23.46 -0.18
CA ASP A 13 -9.19 22.66 0.87
C ASP A 13 -10.62 22.33 0.45
N TRP A 14 -10.82 21.04 0.08
CA TRP A 14 -12.06 20.55 -0.50
C TRP A 14 -12.94 19.93 0.58
N ALA A 15 -14.05 20.53 0.91
CA ALA A 15 -15.08 19.95 1.76
C ALA A 15 -16.32 19.51 0.93
N LYS A 16 -17.33 18.95 1.57
CA LYS A 16 -18.50 18.36 0.89
C LYS A 16 -19.39 19.41 0.19
N LYS A 17 -19.52 20.61 0.78
CA LYS A 17 -20.39 21.68 0.27
C LYS A 17 -19.59 22.81 -0.34
N ASN A 18 -18.58 23.28 0.37
CA ASN A 18 -17.77 24.42 0.00
C ASN A 18 -16.31 24.03 -0.10
N MET A 19 -15.54 24.74 -0.93
CA MET A 19 -14.08 24.62 -0.99
C MET A 19 -13.45 25.99 -0.77
N ALA A 20 -12.34 26.01 -0.04
CA ALA A 20 -11.50 27.18 0.09
C ALA A 20 -10.34 27.12 -0.91
N ILE A 21 -10.18 28.13 -1.74
CA ILE A 21 -9.09 28.25 -2.71
C ILE A 21 -8.20 29.40 -2.26
N ALA A 22 -6.96 29.07 -1.85
CA ALA A 22 -5.94 30.07 -1.53
C ALA A 22 -4.92 30.15 -2.67
N ARG A 23 -4.58 31.37 -3.09
CA ARG A 23 -3.64 31.63 -4.18
C ARG A 23 -2.57 32.64 -3.79
N MET A 24 -1.33 32.33 -4.16
CA MET A 24 -0.19 33.26 -4.17
C MET A 24 0.39 33.34 -5.58
N THR A 25 1.08 34.45 -5.88
CA THR A 25 1.83 34.61 -7.13
C THR A 25 3.34 34.64 -6.86
N LYS A 26 4.14 34.43 -7.90
CA LYS A 26 5.61 34.55 -7.77
C LYS A 26 6.07 35.95 -7.35
N LYS A 27 5.31 36.99 -7.70
CA LYS A 27 5.69 38.40 -7.49
C LYS A 27 5.24 38.98 -6.16
N SER A 28 4.31 38.31 -5.43
CA SER A 28 3.71 38.85 -4.21
C SER A 28 3.53 37.80 -3.12
N ASN A 29 3.75 38.22 -1.88
CA ASN A 29 3.46 37.39 -0.70
C ASN A 29 1.98 37.50 -0.27
N ARG A 30 1.17 38.32 -0.94
CA ARG A 30 -0.26 38.46 -0.64
C ARG A 30 -0.99 37.18 -1.00
N ILE A 31 -1.77 36.67 -0.06
CA ILE A 31 -2.66 35.52 -0.27
C ILE A 31 -4.05 36.05 -0.60
N THR A 32 -4.61 35.57 -1.70
CA THR A 32 -6.01 35.75 -2.05
C THR A 32 -6.75 34.48 -1.70
N VAL A 33 -7.82 34.57 -0.92
CA VAL A 33 -8.66 33.42 -0.55
C VAL A 33 -10.08 33.66 -1.03
N ILE A 34 -10.65 32.66 -1.68
CA ILE A 34 -12.07 32.62 -2.05
C ILE A 34 -12.69 31.34 -1.48
N ASP A 35 -13.95 31.43 -1.14
CA ASP A 35 -14.77 30.35 -0.63
C ASP A 35 -15.97 30.23 -1.59
N VAL A 36 -16.06 29.05 -2.23
CA VAL A 36 -17.04 28.79 -3.29
C VAL A 36 -17.61 27.38 -3.10
N ASP A 37 -18.71 27.10 -3.74
CA ASP A 37 -19.31 25.77 -3.74
C ASP A 37 -18.33 24.73 -4.32
N SER A 38 -18.38 23.51 -3.79
CA SER A 38 -17.51 22.41 -4.23
C SER A 38 -18.00 21.85 -5.57
N ASP A 39 -17.72 22.60 -6.64
CA ASP A 39 -17.95 22.19 -8.03
C ASP A 39 -16.62 22.09 -8.79
N VAL A 40 -16.34 20.90 -9.32
CA VAL A 40 -15.12 20.64 -10.07
C VAL A 40 -15.08 21.37 -11.40
N THR A 41 -16.22 21.60 -12.02
CA THR A 41 -16.33 22.30 -13.31
C THR A 41 -16.00 23.78 -13.13
N GLU A 42 -16.52 24.40 -12.09
CA GLU A 42 -16.19 25.79 -11.74
C GLU A 42 -14.71 25.95 -11.39
N LEU A 43 -14.15 24.97 -10.66
CA LEU A 43 -12.73 24.95 -10.36
C LEU A 43 -11.86 24.82 -11.62
N GLN A 44 -12.26 23.98 -12.58
CA GLN A 44 -11.57 23.87 -13.88
C GLN A 44 -11.61 25.17 -14.66
N ILE A 45 -12.77 25.86 -14.68
CA ILE A 45 -12.93 27.18 -15.32
C ILE A 45 -12.03 28.21 -14.61
N TYR A 46 -12.03 28.23 -13.29
CA TYR A 46 -11.14 29.12 -12.50
C TYR A 46 -9.68 28.93 -12.87
N LEU A 47 -9.21 27.67 -12.93
CA LEU A 47 -7.83 27.34 -13.29
C LEU A 47 -7.49 27.70 -14.74
N LYS A 48 -8.41 27.52 -15.69
CA LYS A 48 -8.24 27.91 -17.09
C LYS A 48 -8.10 29.42 -17.27
N ASN A 49 -8.85 30.20 -16.50
CA ASN A 49 -8.82 31.65 -16.57
C ASN A 49 -7.53 32.29 -16.01
N LEU A 50 -6.74 31.54 -15.23
CA LEU A 50 -5.44 31.97 -14.75
C LEU A 50 -4.39 31.80 -15.85
N LYS A 51 -3.81 32.92 -16.33
CA LYS A 51 -2.72 32.90 -17.33
C LYS A 51 -1.38 32.60 -16.65
N GLY A 52 -0.58 31.75 -17.26
CA GLY A 52 0.76 31.39 -16.76
C GLY A 52 0.80 30.02 -16.08
N SER A 53 2.01 29.64 -15.63
CA SER A 53 2.28 28.34 -15.02
C SER A 53 1.66 28.24 -13.61
N LYS A 54 1.09 27.08 -13.31
CA LYS A 54 0.34 26.81 -12.09
C LYS A 54 0.82 25.55 -11.38
N VAL A 55 1.02 25.63 -10.08
CA VAL A 55 1.18 24.48 -9.22
C VAL A 55 0.06 24.43 -8.19
N LEU A 56 -0.57 23.27 -8.06
CA LEU A 56 -1.71 23.04 -7.18
C LEU A 56 -1.35 22.09 -6.05
N VAL A 57 -1.80 22.38 -4.83
CA VAL A 57 -1.73 21.44 -3.71
C VAL A 57 -3.12 21.07 -3.19
N LEU A 58 -3.28 19.79 -2.87
CA LEU A 58 -4.45 19.21 -2.22
C LEU A 58 -3.99 18.38 -1.02
N GLU A 59 -4.79 18.32 0.04
CA GLU A 59 -4.57 17.33 1.10
C GLU A 59 -5.00 15.93 0.69
N GLU A 60 -4.32 14.89 1.20
CA GLU A 60 -4.71 13.50 0.97
C GLU A 60 -5.99 13.17 1.73
N THR A 61 -7.10 13.19 1.00
CA THR A 61 -8.45 12.85 1.45
C THR A 61 -9.03 11.73 0.58
N THR A 62 -10.25 11.29 0.88
CA THR A 62 -10.95 10.27 0.08
C THR A 62 -11.21 10.72 -1.36
N VAL A 63 -11.30 12.02 -1.61
CA VAL A 63 -11.56 12.62 -2.95
C VAL A 63 -10.28 13.04 -3.67
N ALA A 64 -9.12 13.06 -3.01
CA ALA A 64 -7.88 13.57 -3.57
C ALA A 64 -7.48 12.90 -4.90
N GLN A 65 -7.68 11.58 -5.04
CA GLN A 65 -7.37 10.86 -6.28
C GLN A 65 -8.33 11.25 -7.43
N TRP A 66 -9.59 11.51 -7.13
CA TRP A 66 -10.56 11.97 -8.11
C TRP A 66 -10.21 13.39 -8.57
N LEU A 67 -9.99 14.31 -7.64
CA LEU A 67 -9.56 15.68 -7.96
C LEU A 67 -8.25 15.70 -8.75
N TYR A 68 -7.28 14.86 -8.40
CA TYR A 68 -6.05 14.71 -9.18
C TYR A 68 -6.33 14.36 -10.64
N THR A 69 -7.25 13.43 -10.88
CA THR A 69 -7.59 12.99 -12.23
C THR A 69 -8.29 14.10 -13.03
N GLU A 70 -9.22 14.84 -12.39
CA GLU A 70 -9.99 15.91 -13.02
C GLU A 70 -9.15 17.18 -13.31
N LEU A 71 -8.12 17.43 -12.48
CA LEU A 71 -7.40 18.71 -12.53
C LEU A 71 -6.01 18.61 -13.18
N LYS A 72 -5.47 17.43 -13.42
CA LYS A 72 -4.10 17.22 -13.92
C LYS A 72 -3.81 17.93 -15.26
N ASP A 73 -4.83 18.10 -16.12
CA ASP A 73 -4.69 18.70 -17.43
C ASP A 73 -4.92 20.23 -17.42
N HIS A 74 -5.17 20.84 -16.24
CA HIS A 74 -5.43 22.26 -16.03
C HIS A 74 -4.28 23.00 -15.32
N VAL A 75 -3.29 22.26 -14.82
CA VAL A 75 -2.12 22.81 -14.12
C VAL A 75 -0.85 22.02 -14.50
N GLU A 76 0.30 22.65 -14.40
CA GLU A 76 1.58 22.00 -14.73
C GLU A 76 1.98 20.95 -13.72
N ARG A 77 1.58 21.11 -12.46
CA ARG A 77 1.87 20.14 -11.39
C ARG A 77 0.78 20.15 -10.33
N ILE A 78 0.43 18.94 -9.86
CA ILE A 78 -0.40 18.74 -8.66
C ILE A 78 0.45 18.03 -7.61
N ILE A 79 0.44 18.56 -6.40
CA ILE A 79 1.05 17.97 -5.21
C ILE A 79 -0.06 17.53 -4.27
N ILE A 80 -0.15 16.24 -4.00
CA ILE A 80 -1.00 15.74 -2.93
C ILE A 80 -0.14 15.62 -1.69
N CYS A 81 -0.49 16.31 -0.61
CA CYS A 81 0.31 16.32 0.61
C CYS A 81 -0.32 15.49 1.74
N ASP A 82 0.55 14.94 2.60
CA ASP A 82 0.13 14.17 3.78
C ASP A 82 -0.13 15.12 4.97
N PRO A 83 -1.40 15.30 5.40
CA PRO A 83 -1.73 16.22 6.50
C PRO A 83 -1.00 15.88 7.80
N HIS A 84 -0.70 14.62 8.07
CA HIS A 84 0.04 14.20 9.27
C HIS A 84 1.54 14.55 9.24
N ARG A 85 2.12 14.75 8.07
CA ARG A 85 3.54 15.15 7.93
C ARG A 85 3.73 16.66 7.93
N ASN A 86 2.65 17.40 7.69
CA ASN A 86 2.63 18.86 7.65
C ASN A 86 2.11 19.44 8.97
N ARG A 87 2.62 18.95 10.12
CA ARG A 87 2.19 19.38 11.47
C ARG A 87 2.32 20.88 11.75
N LEU A 88 3.12 21.61 10.99
CA LEU A 88 3.16 23.08 11.04
C LEU A 88 1.82 23.73 10.72
N LEU A 89 0.87 22.99 10.12
CA LEU A 89 -0.49 23.46 9.86
C LEU A 89 -1.43 23.31 11.06
N SER A 90 -1.07 22.57 12.10
CA SER A 90 -2.00 22.19 13.19
C SER A 90 -2.07 23.20 14.33
N GLU A 91 -1.29 24.29 14.32
CA GLU A 91 -1.30 25.32 15.35
C GLU A 91 -2.26 26.45 15.00
N GLY A 92 -3.12 26.85 15.95
CA GLY A 92 -4.05 27.95 15.85
C GLY A 92 -5.49 27.56 15.48
N PRO A 93 -6.36 28.56 15.21
CA PRO A 93 -7.76 28.32 14.82
C PRO A 93 -7.85 27.49 13.54
N LYS A 94 -8.81 26.58 13.48
CA LYS A 94 -9.08 25.72 12.32
C LYS A 94 -10.28 26.25 11.57
N THR A 95 -10.05 26.72 10.33
CA THR A 95 -11.08 26.97 9.32
C THR A 95 -10.49 26.60 7.97
N ASP A 96 -11.32 26.15 7.03
CA ASP A 96 -10.90 25.75 5.68
C ASP A 96 -10.07 26.85 4.99
N LYS A 97 -10.43 28.14 5.22
CA LYS A 97 -9.67 29.30 4.71
C LYS A 97 -8.26 29.40 5.30
N ILE A 98 -8.13 29.21 6.60
CA ILE A 98 -6.83 29.26 7.29
C ILE A 98 -5.96 28.08 6.85
N ASP A 99 -6.54 26.91 6.74
CA ASP A 99 -5.82 25.69 6.33
C ASP A 99 -5.36 25.81 4.87
N ALA A 100 -6.20 26.32 3.96
CA ALA A 100 -5.81 26.65 2.58
C ALA A 100 -4.67 27.70 2.52
N CYS A 101 -4.73 28.77 3.37
CA CYS A 101 -3.66 29.77 3.45
C CYS A 101 -2.33 29.16 3.87
N LYS A 102 -2.33 28.33 4.90
CA LYS A 102 -1.10 27.65 5.39
C LYS A 102 -0.55 26.71 4.32
N LEU A 103 -1.42 25.95 3.64
CA LEU A 103 -1.03 25.07 2.55
C LEU A 103 -0.33 25.80 1.41
N VAL A 104 -0.87 26.93 0.94
CA VAL A 104 -0.26 27.68 -0.16
C VAL A 104 1.09 28.28 0.23
N GLN A 105 1.26 28.69 1.49
CA GLN A 105 2.55 29.17 2.00
C GLN A 105 3.61 28.06 2.00
N LEU A 106 3.26 26.86 2.51
CA LEU A 106 4.14 25.68 2.50
C LEU A 106 4.45 25.21 1.09
N LEU A 107 3.46 25.28 0.19
CA LEU A 107 3.65 24.96 -1.23
C LEU A 107 4.73 25.86 -1.84
N ARG A 108 4.60 27.18 -1.66
CA ARG A 108 5.54 28.14 -2.21
C ARG A 108 6.94 28.03 -1.60
N ALA A 109 7.03 27.68 -0.30
CA ALA A 109 8.30 27.44 0.40
C ALA A 109 8.94 26.09 0.07
N GLY A 110 8.30 25.22 -0.74
CA GLY A 110 8.82 23.89 -1.06
C GLY A 110 8.88 22.91 0.12
N LEU A 111 8.12 23.18 1.20
CA LEU A 111 8.19 22.43 2.45
C LEU A 111 7.19 21.26 2.51
N LEU A 112 6.34 21.11 1.51
CA LEU A 112 5.34 20.04 1.46
C LEU A 112 5.97 18.69 1.18
N LYS A 113 5.51 17.66 1.88
CA LYS A 113 5.86 16.26 1.61
C LYS A 113 4.79 15.61 0.75
N GLU A 114 5.16 15.40 -0.50
CA GLU A 114 4.28 14.83 -1.51
C GLU A 114 3.96 13.36 -1.22
N VAL A 115 2.70 12.99 -1.41
CA VAL A 115 2.21 11.61 -1.50
C VAL A 115 2.08 11.26 -2.98
N TYR A 116 2.62 10.12 -3.36
CA TYR A 116 2.60 9.68 -4.76
C TYR A 116 1.18 9.36 -5.23
N HIS A 117 0.72 10.11 -6.22
CA HIS A 117 -0.52 9.89 -6.96
C HIS A 117 -0.21 9.69 -8.45
N SER A 118 -1.05 8.93 -9.14
CA SER A 118 -1.01 8.75 -10.58
C SER A 118 -2.43 8.55 -11.11
N ALA A 119 -2.70 9.11 -12.28
CA ALA A 119 -3.99 8.96 -12.98
C ALA A 119 -3.94 7.87 -14.06
N ASP A 120 -3.07 6.89 -13.89
CA ASP A 120 -2.81 5.84 -14.85
C ASP A 120 -3.71 4.60 -14.65
N GLU A 121 -3.50 3.58 -15.50
CA GLU A 121 -4.20 2.30 -15.42
C GLU A 121 -4.00 1.55 -14.09
N PHE A 122 -2.98 1.89 -13.30
CA PHE A 122 -2.76 1.31 -11.97
C PHE A 122 -3.82 1.76 -10.96
N LEU A 123 -4.54 2.86 -11.21
CA LEU A 123 -5.70 3.23 -10.38
C LEU A 123 -6.77 2.13 -10.41
N TYR A 124 -7.04 1.57 -11.61
CA TYR A 124 -7.96 0.44 -11.75
C TYR A 124 -7.50 -0.77 -10.92
N ILE A 125 -6.21 -1.12 -11.00
CA ILE A 125 -5.64 -2.23 -10.21
C ILE A 125 -5.75 -1.96 -8.70
N ARG A 126 -5.47 -0.73 -8.28
CA ARG A 126 -5.60 -0.32 -6.86
C ARG A 126 -7.04 -0.46 -6.34
N ARG A 127 -8.03 -0.01 -7.13
CA ARG A 127 -9.45 -0.13 -6.78
C ARG A 127 -9.89 -1.59 -6.66
N LEU A 128 -9.50 -2.43 -7.63
CA LEU A 128 -9.80 -3.87 -7.56
C LEU A 128 -9.16 -4.54 -6.35
N VAL A 129 -7.90 -4.23 -6.05
CA VAL A 129 -7.21 -4.78 -4.86
C VAL A 129 -7.90 -4.32 -3.58
N SER A 130 -8.30 -3.06 -3.48
CA SER A 130 -9.00 -2.53 -2.31
C SER A 130 -10.34 -3.25 -2.10
N GLY A 131 -11.17 -3.33 -3.14
CA GLY A 131 -12.46 -4.04 -3.08
C GLY A 131 -12.30 -5.53 -2.75
N TYR A 132 -11.28 -6.19 -3.32
CA TYR A 132 -10.96 -7.57 -2.95
C TYR A 132 -10.61 -7.73 -1.46
N GLU A 133 -9.81 -6.82 -0.90
CA GLU A 133 -9.43 -6.87 0.51
C GLU A 133 -10.62 -6.63 1.44
N ASP A 134 -11.51 -5.72 1.07
CA ASP A 134 -12.74 -5.48 1.84
C ASP A 134 -13.69 -6.67 1.75
N LEU A 135 -13.82 -7.30 0.58
CA LEU A 135 -14.54 -8.56 0.43
C LEU A 135 -13.96 -9.67 1.34
N ILE A 136 -12.63 -9.82 1.40
CA ILE A 136 -11.99 -10.80 2.28
C ILE A 136 -12.29 -10.53 3.76
N LYS A 137 -12.23 -9.26 4.21
CA LYS A 137 -12.58 -8.89 5.59
C LYS A 137 -14.03 -9.24 5.92
N ALA A 138 -14.96 -8.90 5.01
CA ALA A 138 -16.38 -9.25 5.15
C ALA A 138 -16.57 -10.76 5.25
N GLY A 139 -15.94 -11.54 4.36
CA GLY A 139 -16.03 -13.00 4.37
C GLY A 139 -15.46 -13.63 5.65
N VAL A 140 -14.35 -13.10 6.19
CA VAL A 140 -13.81 -13.54 7.51
C VAL A 140 -14.82 -13.26 8.62
N ARG A 141 -15.44 -12.08 8.63
CA ARG A 141 -16.48 -11.72 9.61
C ARG A 141 -17.66 -12.70 9.56
N LEU A 142 -18.19 -13.00 8.37
CA LEU A 142 -19.29 -13.95 8.18
C LEU A 142 -18.93 -15.35 8.69
N LYS A 143 -17.74 -15.85 8.37
CA LYS A 143 -17.25 -17.15 8.84
C LYS A 143 -17.09 -17.20 10.36
N ASN A 144 -16.62 -16.13 10.96
CA ASN A 144 -16.51 -16.02 12.42
C ASN A 144 -17.89 -15.99 13.09
N GLN A 145 -18.86 -15.28 12.52
CA GLN A 145 -20.25 -15.25 12.99
C GLN A 145 -20.89 -16.64 12.93
N ARG A 146 -20.72 -17.35 11.78
CA ARG A 146 -21.19 -18.74 11.66
C ARG A 146 -20.57 -19.66 12.70
N SER A 147 -19.22 -19.57 12.87
CA SER A 147 -18.52 -20.37 13.86
C SER A 147 -18.95 -20.06 15.31
N ALA A 148 -19.25 -18.80 15.62
CA ALA A 148 -19.76 -18.42 16.94
C ALA A 148 -21.17 -18.98 17.19
N LEU A 149 -22.08 -18.89 16.21
CA LEU A 149 -23.41 -19.46 16.30
C LEU A 149 -23.36 -20.98 16.52
N LEU A 150 -22.56 -21.72 15.75
CA LEU A 150 -22.43 -23.16 15.93
C LEU A 150 -21.93 -23.53 17.32
N ARG A 151 -20.93 -22.80 17.86
CA ARG A 151 -20.43 -23.04 19.20
C ARG A 151 -21.45 -22.73 20.28
N SER A 152 -22.28 -21.69 20.12
CA SER A 152 -23.36 -21.40 21.09
C SER A 152 -24.43 -22.48 21.11
N CYS A 153 -24.58 -23.23 20.02
CA CYS A 153 -25.48 -24.41 19.93
C CYS A 153 -24.76 -25.73 20.31
N GLY A 154 -23.58 -25.70 20.93
CA GLY A 154 -22.83 -26.90 21.31
C GLY A 154 -22.22 -27.68 20.15
N LYS A 155 -22.15 -27.09 18.95
CA LYS A 155 -21.59 -27.72 17.73
C LYS A 155 -20.15 -27.27 17.47
N ASN A 156 -19.42 -28.03 16.63
CA ASN A 156 -18.08 -27.61 16.21
C ASN A 156 -18.19 -26.39 15.30
N GLY A 157 -17.54 -25.28 15.64
CA GLY A 157 -17.55 -24.04 14.86
C GLY A 157 -17.01 -24.17 13.43
N ASN A 158 -16.21 -25.21 13.14
CA ASN A 158 -15.65 -25.51 11.82
C ASN A 158 -16.43 -26.57 11.04
N GLU A 159 -17.58 -27.01 11.55
CA GLU A 159 -18.42 -28.02 10.93
C GLU A 159 -18.85 -27.56 9.53
N LYS A 160 -18.73 -28.47 8.55
CA LYS A 160 -19.05 -28.20 7.15
C LYS A 160 -20.33 -28.93 6.78
N GLY A 161 -21.06 -28.36 5.82
CA GLY A 161 -22.31 -28.95 5.34
C GLY A 161 -23.54 -28.48 6.12
N GLU A 162 -24.62 -29.24 6.01
CA GLU A 162 -25.84 -29.00 6.74
C GLU A 162 -25.66 -29.41 8.20
N VAL A 163 -26.02 -28.53 9.10
CA VAL A 163 -25.93 -28.73 10.55
C VAL A 163 -27.32 -28.58 11.11
N GLU A 164 -27.87 -29.66 11.67
CA GLU A 164 -29.15 -29.59 12.37
C GLU A 164 -29.02 -28.84 13.68
N LEU A 165 -29.84 -27.83 13.83
CA LEU A 165 -30.01 -27.04 15.06
C LEU A 165 -31.42 -27.20 15.61
N ILE A 166 -31.59 -27.28 16.91
CA ILE A 166 -32.87 -27.50 17.57
C ILE A 166 -33.73 -26.25 17.44
N CYS A 167 -33.18 -25.09 17.71
CA CYS A 167 -33.91 -23.81 17.69
C CYS A 167 -34.18 -23.32 16.27
N GLU A 168 -35.43 -22.94 15.98
CA GLU A 168 -35.86 -22.43 14.68
C GLU A 168 -35.13 -21.12 14.30
N SER A 169 -34.98 -20.21 15.26
CA SER A 169 -34.26 -18.96 15.05
C SER A 169 -32.79 -19.18 14.65
N ASP A 170 -32.14 -20.17 15.29
CA ASP A 170 -30.75 -20.49 14.98
C ASP A 170 -30.60 -21.12 13.60
N ARG A 171 -31.55 -21.97 13.21
CA ARG A 171 -31.64 -22.53 11.84
C ARG A 171 -31.80 -21.43 10.79
N TYR A 172 -32.66 -20.44 11.07
CA TYR A 172 -32.87 -19.32 10.17
C TYR A 172 -31.59 -18.47 10.01
N VAL A 173 -30.98 -18.10 11.13
CA VAL A 173 -29.72 -17.31 11.14
C VAL A 173 -28.60 -18.06 10.46
N LEU A 174 -28.44 -19.38 10.72
CA LEU A 174 -27.44 -20.22 10.05
C LEU A 174 -27.64 -20.24 8.54
N SER A 175 -28.89 -20.38 8.08
CA SER A 175 -29.19 -20.37 6.65
C SER A 175 -28.87 -19.04 5.98
N CYS A 176 -29.14 -17.91 6.67
CA CYS A 176 -28.76 -16.59 6.18
C CYS A 176 -27.24 -16.43 6.06
N LEU A 177 -26.50 -16.86 7.08
CA LEU A 177 -25.04 -16.80 7.06
C LEU A 177 -24.45 -17.69 5.96
N ASN A 178 -24.98 -18.89 5.76
CA ASN A 178 -24.52 -19.80 4.72
C ASN A 178 -24.75 -19.21 3.31
N ARG A 179 -25.90 -18.57 3.04
CA ARG A 179 -26.15 -17.85 1.78
C ARG A 179 -25.17 -16.72 1.56
N GLN A 180 -24.88 -15.91 2.58
CA GLN A 180 -23.92 -14.80 2.48
C GLN A 180 -22.50 -15.32 2.26
N ILE A 181 -22.10 -16.41 2.92
CA ILE A 181 -20.78 -17.04 2.71
C ILE A 181 -20.67 -17.60 1.29
N SER A 182 -21.73 -18.20 0.76
CA SER A 182 -21.76 -18.70 -0.63
C SER A 182 -21.62 -17.55 -1.63
N ALA A 183 -22.33 -16.45 -1.45
CA ALA A 183 -22.20 -15.24 -2.26
C ALA A 183 -20.75 -14.69 -2.20
N TYR A 184 -20.20 -14.58 -1.00
CA TYR A 184 -18.80 -14.17 -0.79
C TYR A 184 -17.80 -15.04 -1.56
N GLU A 185 -17.93 -16.38 -1.50
CA GLU A 185 -17.00 -17.27 -2.21
C GLU A 185 -17.15 -17.15 -3.74
N ASN A 186 -18.34 -16.88 -4.25
CA ASN A 186 -18.56 -16.64 -5.68
C ASN A 186 -17.94 -15.30 -6.13
N GLU A 187 -18.16 -14.22 -5.38
CA GLU A 187 -17.54 -12.93 -5.66
C GLU A 187 -16.00 -13.00 -5.62
N LYS A 188 -15.47 -13.72 -4.65
CA LYS A 188 -14.03 -13.97 -4.55
C LYS A 188 -13.46 -14.68 -5.79
N LYS A 189 -14.21 -15.66 -6.37
CA LYS A 189 -13.84 -16.29 -7.64
C LYS A 189 -13.83 -15.26 -8.78
N GLY A 190 -14.82 -14.35 -8.82
CA GLY A 190 -14.91 -13.24 -9.75
C GLY A 190 -13.66 -12.37 -9.72
N TYR A 191 -13.26 -11.88 -8.54
CA TYR A 191 -12.01 -11.10 -8.37
C TYR A 191 -10.76 -11.86 -8.85
N LEU A 192 -10.67 -13.16 -8.58
CA LEU A 192 -9.53 -13.96 -9.04
C LEU A 192 -9.50 -14.09 -10.57
N LYS A 193 -10.67 -14.12 -11.23
CA LYS A 193 -10.77 -14.09 -12.70
C LYS A 193 -10.25 -12.75 -13.24
N GLU A 194 -10.64 -11.62 -12.65
CA GLU A 194 -10.12 -10.30 -13.01
C GLU A 194 -8.60 -10.20 -12.77
N PHE A 195 -8.08 -10.70 -11.66
CA PHE A 195 -6.63 -10.73 -11.41
C PHE A 195 -5.85 -11.56 -12.45
N ARG A 196 -6.43 -12.64 -12.99
CA ARG A 196 -5.84 -13.38 -14.10
C ARG A 196 -5.80 -12.56 -15.38
N LYS A 197 -6.87 -11.79 -15.69
CA LYS A 197 -6.89 -10.86 -16.83
C LYS A 197 -5.80 -9.80 -16.68
N LEU A 198 -5.69 -9.18 -15.50
CA LEU A 198 -4.63 -8.21 -15.19
C LEU A 198 -3.23 -8.81 -15.36
N SER A 199 -3.01 -10.05 -14.92
CA SER A 199 -1.73 -10.72 -15.07
C SER A 199 -1.35 -10.97 -16.54
N ARG A 200 -2.32 -11.07 -17.45
CA ARG A 200 -2.07 -11.16 -18.89
C ARG A 200 -1.70 -9.78 -19.47
N LYS A 201 -2.41 -8.73 -19.04
CA LYS A 201 -2.21 -7.36 -19.53
C LYS A 201 -0.92 -6.73 -19.01
N HIS A 202 -0.56 -6.98 -17.73
CA HIS A 202 0.56 -6.33 -17.05
C HIS A 202 1.71 -7.31 -16.79
N PRO A 203 2.81 -7.25 -17.58
CA PRO A 203 3.97 -8.13 -17.42
C PRO A 203 4.58 -8.09 -16.02
N GLN A 204 4.52 -6.94 -15.33
CA GLN A 204 5.03 -6.75 -13.98
C GLN A 204 4.41 -7.74 -12.99
N ILE A 205 3.12 -8.07 -13.14
CA ILE A 205 2.44 -9.05 -12.29
C ILE A 205 3.04 -10.45 -12.51
N ARG A 206 3.30 -10.83 -13.78
CA ARG A 206 3.94 -12.11 -14.10
C ARG A 206 5.36 -12.19 -13.57
N HIS A 207 6.11 -11.08 -13.66
CA HIS A 207 7.48 -11.02 -13.14
C HIS A 207 7.48 -11.18 -11.60
N GLN A 208 6.56 -10.56 -10.88
CA GLN A 208 6.44 -10.74 -9.43
C GLN A 208 6.07 -12.18 -9.04
N ARG A 209 5.23 -12.85 -9.84
CA ARG A 209 4.85 -14.25 -9.62
C ARG A 209 6.02 -15.24 -9.77
N SER A 210 7.11 -14.85 -10.39
CA SER A 210 8.31 -15.70 -10.49
C SER A 210 9.08 -15.82 -9.17
N LEU A 211 8.77 -14.97 -8.18
CA LEU A 211 9.39 -15.01 -6.87
C LEU A 211 8.82 -16.15 -6.00
N PRO A 212 9.65 -16.85 -5.23
CA PRO A 212 9.20 -17.88 -4.31
C PRO A 212 8.14 -17.36 -3.33
N GLY A 213 7.02 -18.07 -3.20
CA GLY A 213 5.93 -17.72 -2.28
C GLY A 213 5.08 -16.52 -2.69
N ILE A 214 5.30 -15.93 -3.88
CA ILE A 214 4.49 -14.83 -4.41
C ILE A 214 3.51 -15.36 -5.47
N GLU A 215 2.33 -15.70 -5.02
CA GLU A 215 1.21 -16.11 -5.88
C GLU A 215 0.49 -14.91 -6.53
N LEU A 216 -0.46 -15.19 -7.46
CA LEU A 216 -1.18 -14.18 -8.24
C LEU A 216 -1.75 -13.04 -7.38
N LYS A 217 -2.43 -13.37 -6.28
CA LYS A 217 -3.02 -12.36 -5.37
C LYS A 217 -1.99 -11.40 -4.81
N ASN A 218 -0.87 -11.95 -4.34
CA ASN A 218 0.22 -11.18 -3.76
C ASN A 218 0.96 -10.35 -4.83
N ALA A 219 1.18 -10.91 -6.03
CA ALA A 219 1.78 -10.19 -7.15
C ALA A 219 0.95 -8.97 -7.57
N VAL A 220 -0.37 -9.14 -7.71
CA VAL A 220 -1.29 -8.02 -8.03
C VAL A 220 -1.25 -6.95 -6.92
N LYS A 221 -1.25 -7.34 -5.64
CA LYS A 221 -1.13 -6.40 -4.51
C LYS A 221 0.19 -5.63 -4.53
N ILE A 222 1.31 -6.29 -4.84
CA ILE A 222 2.61 -5.63 -4.97
C ILE A 222 2.54 -4.56 -6.07
N VAL A 223 2.07 -4.94 -7.27
CA VAL A 223 1.98 -4.02 -8.41
C VAL A 223 1.06 -2.84 -8.10
N ALA A 224 -0.11 -3.09 -7.50
CA ALA A 224 -1.06 -2.06 -7.10
C ALA A 224 -0.47 -1.02 -6.13
N ARG A 225 0.41 -1.44 -5.22
CA ARG A 225 0.97 -0.57 -4.17
C ARG A 225 2.30 0.06 -4.56
N VAL A 226 3.10 -0.63 -5.35
CA VAL A 226 4.40 -0.11 -5.79
C VAL A 226 4.22 0.87 -6.95
N VAL A 227 3.35 0.56 -7.91
CA VAL A 227 3.08 1.33 -9.14
C VAL A 227 4.36 1.54 -9.96
N SER A 228 5.24 2.44 -9.50
CA SER A 228 6.57 2.65 -10.07
C SER A 228 7.66 2.30 -9.04
N PRO A 229 8.60 1.39 -9.38
CA PRO A 229 9.70 1.05 -8.50
C PRO A 229 10.75 2.16 -8.40
N HIS A 230 10.80 3.07 -9.38
CA HIS A 230 11.77 4.17 -9.45
C HIS A 230 11.49 5.29 -8.44
N ARG A 231 10.28 5.36 -7.87
CA ARG A 231 9.97 6.29 -6.76
C ARG A 231 10.73 5.97 -5.47
N PHE A 232 11.35 4.79 -5.38
CA PHE A 232 12.19 4.42 -4.25
C PHE A 232 13.66 4.60 -4.61
N PRO A 233 14.37 5.59 -4.02
CA PRO A 233 15.78 5.84 -4.30
C PRO A 233 16.62 4.58 -4.08
N ASP A 234 16.39 3.88 -2.97
CA ASP A 234 17.12 2.69 -2.58
C ASP A 234 16.24 1.61 -1.90
N LYS A 235 16.88 0.49 -1.56
CA LYS A 235 16.25 -0.64 -0.86
C LYS A 235 15.75 -0.29 0.54
N GLY A 236 16.41 0.66 1.25
CA GLY A 236 16.04 1.08 2.60
C GLY A 236 14.71 1.82 2.61
N HIS A 237 14.50 2.75 1.66
CA HIS A 237 13.23 3.45 1.47
C HIS A 237 12.10 2.47 1.14
N TYR A 238 12.37 1.48 0.28
CA TYR A 238 11.38 0.45 -0.04
C TYR A 238 11.03 -0.43 1.16
N LEU A 239 12.02 -0.90 1.93
CA LEU A 239 11.79 -1.69 3.14
C LEU A 239 11.05 -0.90 4.22
N SER A 240 11.34 0.39 4.35
CA SER A 240 10.62 1.32 5.22
C SER A 240 9.15 1.43 4.81
N TYR A 241 8.90 1.67 3.52
CA TYR A 241 7.54 1.72 2.96
C TYR A 241 6.78 0.40 3.10
N ALA A 242 7.47 -0.73 2.98
CA ALA A 242 6.91 -2.07 3.20
C ALA A 242 6.76 -2.45 4.69
N GLY A 243 7.21 -1.61 5.62
CA GLY A 243 7.13 -1.86 7.07
C GLY A 243 7.96 -3.05 7.56
N LEU A 244 9.09 -3.32 6.89
CA LEU A 244 9.97 -4.44 7.19
C LEU A 244 11.23 -4.04 7.97
N ILE A 245 11.42 -2.73 8.20
CA ILE A 245 12.47 -2.18 9.05
C ILE A 245 11.87 -1.22 10.07
N LYS A 246 12.59 -1.01 11.17
CA LYS A 246 12.32 0.02 12.17
C LYS A 246 13.37 1.11 12.07
N LEU A 247 12.97 2.35 12.26
CA LEU A 247 13.88 3.50 12.27
C LEU A 247 14.40 3.69 13.69
N GLU A 248 15.70 3.84 13.83
CA GLU A 248 16.33 4.14 15.11
C GLU A 248 16.21 5.62 15.40
N ARG A 249 15.97 5.96 16.67
CA ARG A 249 15.95 7.33 17.17
C ARG A 249 17.26 7.58 17.89
N ILE A 250 18.08 8.44 17.33
CA ILE A 250 19.36 8.85 17.91
C ILE A 250 19.30 10.35 18.20
N SER A 251 19.68 10.75 19.39
CA SER A 251 19.89 12.15 19.77
C SER A 251 21.10 12.23 20.69
N GLY A 252 22.02 13.18 20.44
CA GLY A 252 23.27 13.32 21.20
C GLY A 252 24.11 12.03 21.22
N GLY A 253 24.10 11.23 20.14
CA GLY A 253 24.82 9.96 20.05
C GLY A 253 24.20 8.79 20.83
N ARG A 254 23.09 9.00 21.55
CA ARG A 254 22.37 7.95 22.31
C ARG A 254 21.13 7.46 21.55
N SER A 255 20.89 6.14 21.60
CA SER A 255 19.68 5.53 21.00
C SER A 255 18.51 5.65 21.98
N TYR A 256 17.42 6.27 21.54
CA TYR A 256 16.15 6.39 22.27
C TYR A 256 15.11 5.34 21.83
N GLY A 257 15.60 4.22 21.29
CA GLY A 257 14.75 3.12 20.83
C GLY A 257 14.39 3.20 19.33
N LYS A 258 13.50 2.33 18.93
CA LYS A 258 13.12 2.15 17.51
C LYS A 258 11.67 2.54 17.29
N LYS A 259 11.41 3.32 16.23
CA LYS A 259 10.07 3.71 15.78
C LYS A 259 9.72 2.97 14.50
N GLU A 260 8.48 2.49 14.38
CA GLU A 260 7.97 2.02 13.09
C GLU A 260 7.76 3.23 12.16
N PRO A 261 8.24 3.17 10.90
CA PRO A 261 7.92 4.17 9.90
C PRO A 261 6.42 4.10 9.56
N ARG A 262 5.89 5.12 8.89
CA ARG A 262 4.58 5.00 8.24
C ARG A 262 4.73 4.08 7.03
N TYR A 263 3.97 2.99 6.99
CA TYR A 263 4.17 1.92 6.00
C TYR A 263 2.87 1.35 5.45
N SER A 264 2.97 0.66 4.32
CA SER A 264 1.88 -0.11 3.74
C SER A 264 1.68 -1.45 4.49
N ARG A 265 0.60 -1.53 5.29
CA ARG A 265 0.24 -2.78 5.99
C ARG A 265 0.04 -3.95 5.02
N GLN A 266 -0.44 -3.65 3.80
CA GLN A 266 -0.66 -4.65 2.76
C GLN A 266 0.66 -5.25 2.27
N LEU A 267 1.67 -4.43 1.94
CA LEU A 267 2.98 -4.94 1.53
C LEU A 267 3.68 -5.71 2.65
N LYS A 268 3.59 -5.23 3.89
CA LYS A 268 4.09 -5.98 5.06
C LYS A 268 3.48 -7.38 5.13
N SER A 269 2.16 -7.47 4.99
CA SER A 269 1.43 -8.75 4.98
C SER A 269 1.85 -9.63 3.81
N VAL A 270 1.93 -9.08 2.59
CA VAL A 270 2.33 -9.82 1.39
C VAL A 270 3.69 -10.49 1.56
N TYR A 271 4.71 -9.75 2.02
CA TYR A 271 6.05 -10.33 2.18
C TYR A 271 6.16 -11.31 3.34
N LYS A 272 5.45 -11.07 4.45
CA LYS A 272 5.42 -12.02 5.57
C LYS A 272 4.72 -13.33 5.18
N THR A 273 3.57 -13.26 4.53
CA THR A 273 2.85 -14.46 4.06
C THR A 273 3.59 -15.15 2.92
N GLY A 274 4.23 -14.38 2.02
CA GLY A 274 5.06 -14.92 0.95
C GLY A 274 6.23 -15.76 1.48
N VAL A 275 6.90 -15.31 2.54
CA VAL A 275 7.96 -16.09 3.19
C VAL A 275 7.43 -17.37 3.80
N VAL A 276 6.29 -17.34 4.49
CA VAL A 276 5.67 -18.55 5.05
C VAL A 276 5.38 -19.59 3.95
N ALA A 277 4.92 -19.13 2.80
CA ALA A 277 4.67 -20.00 1.65
C ALA A 277 5.97 -20.49 0.96
N ALA A 278 7.07 -19.73 1.06
CA ALA A 278 8.35 -20.09 0.46
C ALA A 278 9.17 -21.06 1.34
N ILE A 279 9.01 -20.99 2.68
CA ILE A 279 9.70 -21.86 3.63
C ILE A 279 9.19 -23.30 3.44
N GLY A 280 10.11 -24.24 3.36
CA GLY A 280 9.81 -25.67 3.13
C GLY A 280 9.87 -26.08 1.65
N GLY A 281 9.98 -25.13 0.71
CA GLY A 281 10.21 -25.43 -0.70
C GLY A 281 11.70 -25.32 -1.09
N ASP A 282 12.10 -25.97 -2.19
CA ASP A 282 13.46 -25.84 -2.74
C ASP A 282 13.61 -24.50 -3.48
N ASN A 283 14.03 -23.47 -2.77
CA ASN A 283 14.19 -22.11 -3.31
C ASN A 283 15.14 -21.25 -2.46
N PRO A 284 15.71 -20.16 -3.03
CA PRO A 284 16.71 -19.32 -2.34
C PRO A 284 16.21 -18.60 -1.08
N ILE A 285 14.91 -18.45 -0.89
CA ILE A 285 14.35 -17.86 0.33
C ILE A 285 14.40 -18.87 1.46
N ASN A 286 14.07 -20.13 1.19
CA ASN A 286 14.20 -21.20 2.16
C ASN A 286 15.68 -21.47 2.52
N ASP A 287 16.57 -21.53 1.51
CA ASP A 287 18.01 -21.68 1.75
C ASP A 287 18.54 -20.59 2.70
N TYR A 288 18.11 -19.35 2.49
CA TYR A 288 18.48 -18.23 3.35
C TYR A 288 17.89 -18.32 4.75
N TYR A 289 16.63 -18.75 4.86
CA TYR A 289 15.97 -18.97 6.14
C TYR A 289 16.67 -20.04 6.97
N GLU A 290 16.95 -21.22 6.37
CA GLU A 290 17.68 -22.32 7.01
C GLU A 290 19.09 -21.90 7.42
N TYR A 291 19.80 -21.16 6.57
CA TYR A 291 21.11 -20.61 6.91
C TYR A 291 21.07 -19.72 8.17
N LEU A 292 20.07 -18.88 8.30
CA LEU A 292 19.93 -18.00 9.47
C LEU A 292 19.68 -18.79 10.76
N ILE A 293 18.93 -19.86 10.69
CA ILE A 293 18.65 -20.72 11.86
C ILE A 293 19.86 -21.56 12.21
N ARG A 294 20.37 -22.32 11.24
CA ARG A 294 21.38 -23.34 11.49
C ARG A 294 22.78 -22.77 11.70
N GLU A 295 23.17 -21.77 10.89
CA GLU A 295 24.55 -21.24 10.93
C GLU A 295 24.64 -19.97 11.80
N LYS A 296 23.57 -19.18 11.90
CA LYS A 296 23.58 -17.90 12.61
C LYS A 296 22.85 -17.94 13.96
N GLY A 297 22.18 -19.05 14.29
CA GLY A 297 21.47 -19.24 15.55
C GLY A 297 20.26 -18.30 15.74
N TYR A 298 19.66 -17.81 14.66
CA TYR A 298 18.50 -16.91 14.76
C TYR A 298 17.26 -17.67 15.25
N ALA A 299 16.50 -17.05 16.16
CA ALA A 299 15.15 -17.52 16.47
C ALA A 299 14.28 -17.47 15.21
N GLN A 300 13.35 -18.42 15.06
CA GLN A 300 12.52 -18.59 13.85
C GLN A 300 11.81 -17.31 13.40
N HIS A 301 11.25 -16.54 14.35
CA HIS A 301 10.55 -15.30 14.02
C HIS A 301 11.50 -14.21 13.45
N ASN A 302 12.75 -14.15 13.94
CA ASN A 302 13.77 -13.24 13.43
C ASN A 302 14.26 -13.67 12.05
N ALA A 303 14.46 -14.99 11.83
CA ALA A 303 14.81 -15.55 10.53
C ALA A 303 13.70 -15.29 9.49
N ARG A 304 12.41 -15.47 9.85
CA ARG A 304 11.27 -15.13 8.97
C ARG A 304 11.25 -13.62 8.62
N ASN A 305 11.49 -12.74 9.59
CA ASN A 305 11.53 -11.30 9.33
C ASN A 305 12.72 -10.92 8.41
N ALA A 306 13.87 -11.56 8.57
CA ALA A 306 15.03 -11.36 7.70
C ALA A 306 14.75 -11.88 6.27
N ALA A 307 14.14 -13.07 6.14
CA ALA A 307 13.71 -13.63 4.86
C ALA A 307 12.67 -12.75 4.16
N ALA A 308 11.74 -12.11 4.92
CA ALA A 308 10.78 -11.17 4.35
C ALA A 308 11.46 -9.91 3.78
N ARG A 309 12.50 -9.39 4.44
CA ARG A 309 13.32 -8.31 3.88
C ARG A 309 14.04 -8.75 2.60
N ARG A 310 14.61 -9.96 2.59
CA ARG A 310 15.26 -10.50 1.40
C ARG A 310 14.28 -10.63 0.24
N LEU A 311 13.11 -11.21 0.47
CA LEU A 311 12.06 -11.34 -0.54
C LEU A 311 11.60 -9.98 -1.09
N ALA A 312 11.44 -8.98 -0.23
CA ALA A 312 11.08 -7.62 -0.65
C ALA A 312 12.17 -6.96 -1.51
N ILE A 313 13.46 -7.15 -1.18
CA ILE A 313 14.57 -6.65 -1.99
C ILE A 313 14.60 -7.33 -3.36
N LEU A 314 14.40 -8.65 -3.42
CA LEU A 314 14.29 -9.38 -4.70
C LEU A 314 13.10 -8.87 -5.53
N SER A 315 11.95 -8.65 -4.88
CA SER A 315 10.76 -8.08 -5.51
C SER A 315 11.03 -6.72 -6.14
N LEU A 316 11.70 -5.82 -5.42
CA LEU A 316 12.10 -4.51 -5.96
C LEU A 316 13.08 -4.67 -7.15
N GLY A 317 14.03 -5.60 -7.05
CA GLY A 317 14.99 -5.89 -8.13
C GLY A 317 14.29 -6.41 -9.40
N VAL A 318 13.37 -7.36 -9.25
CA VAL A 318 12.53 -7.87 -10.34
C VAL A 318 11.70 -6.76 -10.97
N PHE A 319 11.16 -5.87 -10.13
CA PHE A 319 10.34 -4.77 -10.61
C PHE A 319 11.17 -3.72 -11.38
N LYS A 320 12.37 -3.37 -10.88
CA LYS A 320 13.28 -2.41 -11.55
C LYS A 320 13.88 -2.98 -12.85
N SER A 321 14.21 -4.26 -12.85
CA SER A 321 14.81 -4.91 -14.04
C SER A 321 13.81 -5.24 -15.14
N GLY A 322 12.50 -5.34 -14.81
CA GLY A 322 11.48 -5.82 -15.75
C GLY A 322 11.68 -7.27 -16.19
N LYS A 323 12.46 -8.08 -15.46
CA LYS A 323 12.78 -9.47 -15.79
C LYS A 323 12.23 -10.43 -14.72
N THR A 324 11.93 -11.67 -15.12
CA THR A 324 11.55 -12.75 -14.20
C THR A 324 12.71 -13.11 -13.27
N PHE A 325 12.38 -13.49 -12.05
CA PHE A 325 13.36 -13.99 -11.11
C PHE A 325 13.92 -15.36 -11.59
N LYS A 326 15.24 -15.47 -11.67
CA LYS A 326 15.95 -16.71 -11.97
C LYS A 326 16.82 -17.09 -10.78
N PRO A 327 16.64 -18.30 -10.18
CA PRO A 327 17.38 -18.73 -8.99
C PRO A 327 18.91 -18.89 -9.17
N SER A 328 19.44 -18.68 -10.38
CA SER A 328 20.81 -19.00 -10.79
C SER A 328 21.87 -17.95 -10.46
N ASP A 329 21.61 -17.02 -9.55
CA ASP A 329 22.63 -16.01 -9.18
C ASP A 329 23.76 -16.67 -8.35
N ARG A 330 25.02 -16.36 -8.68
CA ARG A 330 26.25 -17.01 -8.12
C ARG A 330 26.28 -17.03 -6.59
N ARG A 331 25.65 -16.09 -5.91
CA ARG A 331 25.54 -16.01 -4.45
C ARG A 331 24.66 -17.13 -3.89
N ASP A 332 23.56 -17.42 -4.57
CA ASP A 332 22.63 -18.47 -4.15
C ASP A 332 23.24 -19.87 -4.36
N LYS A 333 24.07 -20.07 -5.39
CA LYS A 333 24.83 -21.31 -5.61
C LYS A 333 25.88 -21.59 -4.51
N LYS A 334 26.53 -20.52 -3.98
CA LYS A 334 27.50 -20.67 -2.88
C LYS A 334 26.82 -21.06 -1.56
N LEU A 335 25.65 -20.48 -1.26
CA LEU A 335 24.84 -20.82 -0.09
C LEU A 335 24.35 -22.29 -0.19
N ARG A 336 23.77 -22.69 -1.33
CA ARG A 336 23.30 -24.08 -1.58
C ARG A 336 24.41 -25.11 -1.46
N LYS A 337 25.63 -24.82 -1.97
CA LYS A 337 26.80 -25.73 -1.82
C LYS A 337 27.23 -25.88 -0.36
N LYS A 338 27.24 -24.78 0.44
CA LYS A 338 27.61 -24.85 1.85
C LYS A 338 26.62 -25.69 2.67
N THR A 339 25.31 -25.49 2.46
CA THR A 339 24.27 -26.25 3.18
C THR A 339 24.25 -27.74 2.83
N LYS A 340 24.42 -28.08 1.55
CA LYS A 340 24.51 -29.49 1.12
C LYS A 340 25.73 -30.21 1.70
N ASN A 341 26.92 -29.58 1.70
CA ASN A 341 28.12 -30.17 2.23
C ASN A 341 28.09 -30.38 3.76
N GLN A 342 27.34 -29.57 4.50
CA GLN A 342 27.17 -29.73 5.95
C GLN A 342 26.11 -30.75 6.33
N ALA A 343 25.05 -30.92 5.52
CA ALA A 343 24.09 -31.99 5.70
C ALA A 343 24.76 -33.37 5.49
N CYS A 344 25.63 -33.50 4.49
CA CYS A 344 26.37 -34.74 4.21
C CYS A 344 27.37 -35.09 5.31
N ARG A 345 28.00 -34.13 5.99
CA ARG A 345 28.92 -34.34 7.11
C ARG A 345 28.25 -34.68 8.45
N ARG A 346 26.94 -34.55 8.57
CA ARG A 346 26.17 -34.94 9.78
C ARG A 346 25.50 -36.30 9.66
N CYS A 347 25.47 -36.87 8.45
CA CYS A 347 24.99 -38.25 8.18
C CYS A 347 26.11 -39.26 8.01
N ALA A 348 27.37 -38.84 8.10
CA ALA A 348 28.56 -39.67 8.18
C ALA A 348 29.19 -39.51 9.57
#